data_578999c798908b21ace89b5d26738a6f
#
_entry.id   578999c798908b21ace89b5d26738a6f
#
_cell.length_a   1.000
_cell.length_b   1.000
_cell.length_c   1.000
_cell.angle_alpha   90.00
_cell.angle_beta   90.00
_cell.angle_gamma   90.00
#
_symmetry.space_group_name_H-M   'P 1'
#
loop_
_entity.id
_entity.type
_entity.pdbx_description
1 polymer ?
#
loop_
_entity_poly.entity_id
_entity_poly.type
_entity_poly.pdbx_seq_one_letter_code
_entity_poly.pdbx_strand_id
1 'polypeptide(L)'
;MLAYPVSKKPINYKDKIFMQPKLDGVRCVIQCDNDVITAYSRTGKEWKNIEHIKMELRAFFDKYPKVILDGELYNHDLRDNFEKIISLVRKQKPTEEQRLEASNLTQFHCYDVISLAGVKVECKFEDRIEFVNESLMLLDYIHIVDTYSVGSALEAKILHQKNLALGYEGSILRTNDSYACKRSHNLRKFKDFSDKEATIVGYLDGKGKREGTLGKFIMQDDEGVEFGCPPGKGYNYKDLANMLSNIHDYIGQRATFTYFERTKAGSYRHPLFKTLRNYE
;
A
#
# COMPACT_ATOMS: atom_id res chain seq x y z
N MET A 1 -5.95 8.46 6.02
CA MET A 1 -6.39 7.22 6.71
C MET A 1 -5.37 6.10 6.49
N LEU A 2 -5.25 5.11 7.40
CA LEU A 2 -4.41 3.91 7.21
C LEU A 2 -5.27 2.65 7.32
N ALA A 3 -5.06 1.68 6.42
CA ALA A 3 -5.86 0.48 6.30
C ALA A 3 -5.47 -0.62 7.30
N TYR A 4 -6.48 -1.32 7.84
CA TYR A 4 -6.32 -2.64 8.45
C TYR A 4 -6.45 -3.75 7.40
N PRO A 5 -5.89 -4.96 7.62
CA PRO A 5 -6.25 -6.12 6.81
C PRO A 5 -7.75 -6.45 6.96
N VAL A 6 -8.39 -6.90 5.89
CA VAL A 6 -9.81 -7.29 5.89
C VAL A 6 -10.11 -8.39 6.92
N SER A 7 -9.16 -9.29 7.16
CA SER A 7 -9.27 -10.38 8.12
C SER A 7 -9.33 -9.96 9.60
N LYS A 8 -9.07 -8.67 9.92
CA LYS A 8 -9.00 -8.21 11.32
C LYS A 8 -10.36 -8.04 12.00
N LYS A 9 -11.40 -7.79 11.22
CA LYS A 9 -12.78 -7.62 11.70
C LYS A 9 -13.74 -7.95 10.55
N PRO A 10 -14.82 -8.71 10.79
CA PRO A 10 -15.86 -8.94 9.79
C PRO A 10 -16.40 -7.65 9.21
N ILE A 11 -16.78 -7.68 7.93
CA ILE A 11 -17.43 -6.57 7.25
C ILE A 11 -18.94 -6.78 7.35
N ASN A 12 -19.65 -5.75 7.78
CA ASN A 12 -21.09 -5.73 7.74
C ASN A 12 -21.54 -5.17 6.39
N TYR A 13 -21.93 -6.02 5.47
CA TYR A 13 -22.42 -5.63 4.13
C TYR A 13 -23.85 -5.09 4.13
N LYS A 14 -24.52 -5.01 5.29
CA LYS A 14 -25.77 -4.24 5.42
C LYS A 14 -25.49 -2.73 5.43
N ASP A 15 -24.28 -2.35 5.84
CA ASP A 15 -23.79 -0.97 5.70
C ASP A 15 -23.36 -0.73 4.26
N LYS A 16 -23.36 0.53 3.82
CA LYS A 16 -22.86 0.90 2.49
C LYS A 16 -21.35 0.75 2.47
N ILE A 17 -20.87 -0.18 1.66
CA ILE A 17 -19.44 -0.50 1.51
C ILE A 17 -19.01 -0.13 0.09
N PHE A 18 -17.86 0.50 -0.02
CA PHE A 18 -17.22 0.84 -1.29
C PHE A 18 -15.91 0.07 -1.44
N MET A 19 -15.57 -0.19 -2.69
CA MET A 19 -14.35 -0.89 -3.04
C MET A 19 -13.62 -0.19 -4.17
N GLN A 20 -12.30 -0.06 -4.01
CA GLN A 20 -11.39 0.55 -4.96
C GLN A 20 -10.24 -0.42 -5.26
N PRO A 21 -9.62 -0.40 -6.45
CA PRO A 21 -8.36 -1.09 -6.66
C PRO A 21 -7.29 -0.56 -5.69
N LYS A 22 -6.43 -1.46 -5.22
CA LYS A 22 -5.28 -1.07 -4.40
C LYS A 22 -4.09 -0.82 -5.30
N LEU A 23 -3.72 0.43 -5.41
CA LEU A 23 -2.56 0.87 -6.18
C LEU A 23 -1.27 0.53 -5.43
N ASP A 24 -0.25 0.07 -6.14
CA ASP A 24 1.10 -0.13 -5.60
C ASP A 24 1.97 1.07 -5.95
N GLY A 25 1.69 2.18 -5.33
CA GLY A 25 2.35 3.46 -5.51
C GLY A 25 2.88 4.05 -4.20
N VAL A 26 3.04 5.35 -4.17
CA VAL A 26 3.39 6.08 -2.95
C VAL A 26 2.32 7.12 -2.64
N ARG A 27 1.80 7.07 -1.41
CA ARG A 27 0.76 8.00 -0.99
C ARG A 27 1.20 9.44 -1.14
N CYS A 28 0.30 10.25 -1.68
CA CYS A 28 0.46 11.67 -1.87
C CYS A 28 -0.77 12.41 -1.36
N VAL A 29 -0.56 13.35 -0.45
CA VAL A 29 -1.57 14.29 0.02
C VAL A 29 -1.24 15.64 -0.58
N ILE A 30 -2.17 16.24 -1.34
CA ILE A 30 -1.96 17.50 -2.01
C ILE A 30 -2.91 18.55 -1.44
N GLN A 31 -2.38 19.73 -1.13
CA GLN A 31 -3.11 20.88 -0.61
C GLN A 31 -2.57 22.18 -1.20
N CYS A 32 -3.36 23.23 -1.11
CA CYS A 32 -2.95 24.59 -1.42
C CYS A 32 -2.98 25.43 -0.14
N ASP A 33 -1.92 26.17 0.14
CA ASP A 33 -1.84 27.12 1.24
C ASP A 33 -1.15 28.38 0.74
N ASN A 34 -1.79 29.53 0.92
CA ASN A 34 -1.34 30.84 0.43
C ASN A 34 -0.90 30.77 -1.06
N ASP A 35 -1.75 30.24 -1.90
CA ASP A 35 -1.54 30.04 -3.36
C ASP A 35 -0.36 29.11 -3.73
N VAL A 36 0.23 28.43 -2.77
CA VAL A 36 1.30 27.45 -3.00
C VAL A 36 0.76 26.03 -2.89
N ILE A 37 0.80 25.30 -4.01
CA ILE A 37 0.42 23.88 -4.01
C ILE A 37 1.59 23.04 -3.49
N THR A 38 1.34 22.30 -2.44
CA THR A 38 2.30 21.40 -1.80
C THR A 38 1.79 19.97 -1.76
N ALA A 39 2.71 19.03 -1.82
CA ALA A 39 2.39 17.61 -1.84
C ALA A 39 3.26 16.87 -0.83
N TYR A 40 2.64 16.00 -0.02
CA TYR A 40 3.30 15.34 1.10
C TYR A 40 3.13 13.83 1.06
N SER A 41 4.17 13.14 1.48
CA SER A 41 4.15 11.71 1.75
C SER A 41 3.34 11.39 3.02
N ARG A 42 3.10 10.10 3.26
CA ARG A 42 2.46 9.60 4.49
C ARG A 42 3.15 10.05 5.78
N THR A 43 4.44 10.34 5.73
CA THR A 43 5.25 10.77 6.89
C THR A 43 5.48 12.27 6.94
N GLY A 44 4.80 13.05 6.09
CA GLY A 44 4.92 14.50 6.02
C GLY A 44 6.14 15.02 5.25
N LYS A 45 6.88 14.13 4.57
CA LYS A 45 7.97 14.55 3.69
C LYS A 45 7.41 15.07 2.38
N GLU A 46 7.86 16.25 1.96
CA GLU A 46 7.41 16.88 0.71
C GLU A 46 7.91 16.11 -0.53
N TRP A 47 7.01 15.94 -1.50
CA TRP A 47 7.31 15.49 -2.85
C TRP A 47 7.63 16.69 -3.74
N LYS A 48 8.87 16.80 -4.23
CA LYS A 48 9.32 17.95 -5.04
C LYS A 48 9.38 17.68 -6.54
N ASN A 49 9.47 16.42 -6.94
CA ASN A 49 9.62 16.08 -8.35
C ASN A 49 8.27 15.68 -8.98
N ILE A 50 7.25 16.52 -8.81
CA ILE A 50 5.89 16.34 -9.32
C ILE A 50 5.25 17.68 -9.75
N GLU A 51 6.05 18.61 -10.26
CA GLU A 51 5.56 19.94 -10.64
C GLU A 51 4.50 19.90 -11.75
N HIS A 52 4.60 18.96 -12.69
CA HIS A 52 3.59 18.71 -13.73
C HIS A 52 2.19 18.45 -13.10
N ILE A 53 2.11 17.63 -12.05
CA ILE A 53 0.85 17.36 -11.32
C ILE A 53 0.34 18.63 -10.64
N LYS A 54 1.22 19.40 -9.99
CA LYS A 54 0.83 20.64 -9.33
C LYS A 54 0.32 21.69 -10.32
N MET A 55 0.91 21.75 -11.51
CA MET A 55 0.47 22.66 -12.57
C MET A 55 -0.92 22.32 -13.07
N GLU A 56 -1.23 21.06 -13.30
CA GLU A 56 -2.57 20.63 -13.71
C GLU A 56 -3.64 20.88 -12.62
N LEU A 57 -3.24 20.76 -11.35
CA LEU A 57 -4.16 21.02 -10.22
C LEU A 57 -4.36 22.52 -9.92
N ARG A 58 -3.69 23.44 -10.63
CA ARG A 58 -3.80 24.88 -10.36
C ARG A 58 -5.24 25.35 -10.45
N ALA A 59 -5.93 25.12 -11.58
CA ALA A 59 -7.31 25.53 -11.78
C ALA A 59 -8.28 24.92 -10.75
N PHE A 60 -8.02 23.68 -10.31
CA PHE A 60 -8.79 23.07 -9.25
C PHE A 60 -8.61 23.82 -7.92
N PHE A 61 -7.39 24.12 -7.51
CA PHE A 61 -7.13 24.81 -6.24
C PHE A 61 -7.49 26.31 -6.27
N ASP A 62 -7.49 26.95 -7.45
CA ASP A 62 -8.02 28.32 -7.60
C ASP A 62 -9.52 28.36 -7.26
N LYS A 63 -10.27 27.30 -7.61
CA LYS A 63 -11.69 27.17 -7.28
C LYS A 63 -11.94 26.61 -5.88
N TYR A 64 -11.08 25.69 -5.41
CA TYR A 64 -11.25 24.98 -4.14
C TYR A 64 -9.99 25.05 -3.25
N PRO A 65 -9.56 26.24 -2.80
CA PRO A 65 -8.24 26.43 -2.16
C PRO A 65 -8.09 25.72 -0.81
N LYS A 66 -9.20 25.34 -0.17
CA LYS A 66 -9.21 24.68 1.14
C LYS A 66 -9.37 23.15 1.09
N VAL A 67 -9.46 22.58 -0.10
CA VAL A 67 -9.56 21.14 -0.27
C VAL A 67 -8.19 20.49 -0.04
N ILE A 68 -8.20 19.32 0.58
CA ILE A 68 -7.00 18.50 0.73
C ILE A 68 -7.28 17.16 0.04
N LEU A 69 -6.60 16.92 -1.07
CA LEU A 69 -6.71 15.69 -1.85
C LEU A 69 -5.87 14.57 -1.23
N ASP A 70 -6.38 13.34 -1.23
CA ASP A 70 -5.68 12.12 -0.80
C ASP A 70 -5.63 11.13 -1.96
N GLY A 71 -4.44 10.75 -2.37
CA GLY A 71 -4.23 9.89 -3.53
C GLY A 71 -2.91 9.13 -3.47
N GLU A 72 -2.58 8.53 -4.59
CA GLU A 72 -1.34 7.78 -4.81
C GLU A 72 -0.60 8.34 -6.02
N LEU A 73 0.72 8.51 -5.92
CA LEU A 73 1.58 8.66 -7.08
C LEU A 73 1.80 7.28 -7.67
N TYR A 74 1.29 7.09 -8.89
CA TYR A 74 1.18 5.79 -9.52
C TYR A 74 1.20 5.92 -11.03
N ASN A 75 1.50 4.84 -11.71
CA ASN A 75 1.27 4.65 -13.15
C ASN A 75 1.03 3.16 -13.38
N HIS A 76 -0.09 2.82 -14.00
CA HIS A 76 -0.47 1.42 -14.20
C HIS A 76 0.47 0.67 -15.13
N ASP A 77 1.09 1.34 -16.10
CA ASP A 77 2.08 0.75 -16.99
C ASP A 77 3.38 0.38 -16.27
N LEU A 78 3.60 0.96 -15.08
CA LEU A 78 4.71 0.66 -14.19
C LEU A 78 4.33 -0.22 -12.99
N ARG A 79 3.16 -0.87 -13.02
CA ARG A 79 2.66 -1.70 -11.89
C ARG A 79 3.65 -2.75 -11.41
N ASP A 80 4.44 -3.32 -12.32
CA ASP A 80 5.49 -4.28 -11.99
C ASP A 80 6.85 -3.62 -11.67
N ASN A 81 6.91 -2.29 -11.60
CA ASN A 81 8.12 -1.51 -11.37
C ASN A 81 7.90 -0.33 -10.42
N PHE A 82 7.24 -0.59 -9.33
CA PHE A 82 6.98 0.37 -8.25
C PHE A 82 8.23 1.15 -7.80
N GLU A 83 9.40 0.51 -7.77
CA GLU A 83 10.67 1.15 -7.38
C GLU A 83 11.04 2.32 -8.31
N LYS A 84 10.64 2.26 -9.59
CA LYS A 84 10.88 3.34 -10.54
C LYS A 84 10.14 4.61 -10.11
N ILE A 85 8.85 4.52 -9.77
CA ILE A 85 8.06 5.67 -9.29
C ILE A 85 8.68 6.25 -8.02
N ILE A 86 9.05 5.40 -7.05
CA ILE A 86 9.72 5.86 -5.83
C ILE A 86 11.01 6.60 -6.15
N SER A 87 11.83 6.06 -7.05
CA SER A 87 13.12 6.65 -7.40
C SER A 87 12.98 8.05 -8.00
N LEU A 88 11.92 8.28 -8.78
CA LEU A 88 11.60 9.56 -9.39
C LEU A 88 11.12 10.59 -8.37
N VAL A 89 10.06 10.24 -7.62
CA VAL A 89 9.38 11.21 -6.74
C VAL A 89 10.15 11.57 -5.49
N ARG A 90 11.10 10.74 -5.06
CA ARG A 90 11.96 11.00 -3.90
C ARG A 90 13.06 12.05 -4.13
N LYS A 91 13.32 12.44 -5.38
CA LYS A 91 14.36 13.43 -5.70
C LYS A 91 14.03 14.79 -5.08
N GLN A 92 14.90 15.27 -4.20
CA GLN A 92 14.71 16.58 -3.54
C GLN A 92 15.28 17.73 -4.36
N LYS A 93 16.30 17.44 -5.19
CA LYS A 93 16.93 18.37 -6.14
C LYS A 93 17.03 17.66 -7.48
N PRO A 94 15.90 17.48 -8.21
CA PRO A 94 15.91 16.79 -9.47
C PRO A 94 16.60 17.64 -10.55
N THR A 95 17.33 16.98 -11.46
CA THR A 95 17.80 17.58 -12.71
C THR A 95 16.64 17.79 -13.68
N GLU A 96 16.85 18.52 -14.75
CA GLU A 96 15.81 18.72 -15.77
C GLU A 96 15.40 17.41 -16.44
N GLU A 97 16.33 16.55 -16.76
CA GLU A 97 16.05 15.18 -17.26
C GLU A 97 15.18 14.37 -16.30
N GLN A 98 15.48 14.45 -15.01
CA GLN A 98 14.69 13.75 -13.98
C GLN A 98 13.29 14.34 -13.82
N ARG A 99 13.10 15.65 -14.06
CA ARG A 99 11.78 16.28 -14.08
C ARG A 99 10.98 15.82 -15.29
N LEU A 100 11.61 15.80 -16.45
CA LEU A 100 10.99 15.30 -17.69
C LEU A 100 10.63 13.80 -17.55
N GLU A 101 11.51 12.99 -17.00
CA GLU A 101 11.22 11.59 -16.76
C GLU A 101 10.05 11.40 -15.77
N ALA A 102 10.01 12.19 -14.70
CA ALA A 102 8.91 12.15 -13.75
C ALA A 102 7.58 12.58 -14.37
N SER A 103 7.57 13.61 -15.26
CA SER A 103 6.35 14.03 -15.94
C SER A 103 5.83 12.98 -16.92
N ASN A 104 6.69 12.19 -17.53
CA ASN A 104 6.28 11.13 -18.44
C ASN A 104 5.78 9.87 -17.73
N LEU A 105 6.19 9.64 -16.49
CA LEU A 105 6.00 8.35 -15.81
C LEU A 105 5.18 8.41 -14.52
N THR A 106 4.93 9.60 -13.96
CA THR A 106 4.24 9.73 -12.67
C THR A 106 2.90 10.42 -12.83
N GLN A 107 1.85 9.79 -12.34
CA GLN A 107 0.48 10.31 -12.32
C GLN A 107 0.01 10.40 -10.86
N PHE A 108 -0.98 11.27 -10.60
CA PHE A 108 -1.68 11.34 -9.33
C PHE A 108 -3.06 10.71 -9.46
N HIS A 109 -3.29 9.65 -8.72
CA HIS A 109 -4.57 8.93 -8.66
C HIS A 109 -5.29 9.27 -7.37
N CYS A 110 -6.30 10.14 -7.46
CA CYS A 110 -7.11 10.58 -6.33
C CYS A 110 -8.14 9.50 -5.94
N TYR A 111 -8.19 9.15 -4.67
CA TYR A 111 -9.13 8.16 -4.15
C TYR A 111 -9.98 8.68 -2.98
N ASP A 112 -9.70 9.86 -2.45
CA ASP A 112 -10.45 10.47 -1.34
C ASP A 112 -10.10 11.95 -1.20
N VAL A 113 -10.84 12.68 -0.35
CA VAL A 113 -10.45 13.98 0.17
C VAL A 113 -10.44 13.97 1.69
N ILE A 114 -9.48 14.67 2.28
CA ILE A 114 -9.33 14.77 3.74
C ILE A 114 -10.20 15.91 4.29
N SER A 115 -10.32 16.98 3.51
CA SER A 115 -11.08 18.17 3.85
C SER A 115 -11.66 18.78 2.60
N LEU A 116 -12.92 19.27 2.67
CA LEU A 116 -13.61 19.95 1.57
C LEU A 116 -13.56 21.47 1.68
N ALA A 117 -13.48 22.02 2.90
CA ALA A 117 -13.55 23.46 3.13
C ALA A 117 -12.56 23.96 4.19
N GLY A 118 -11.43 23.27 4.38
CA GLY A 118 -10.48 23.58 5.46
C GLY A 118 -10.96 23.15 6.84
N VAL A 119 -12.21 22.70 6.95
CA VAL A 119 -12.78 22.10 8.16
C VAL A 119 -12.80 20.58 7.96
N LYS A 120 -12.39 19.84 8.99
CA LYS A 120 -12.54 18.38 9.01
C LYS A 120 -14.04 18.06 8.94
N VAL A 121 -14.53 17.74 7.75
CA VAL A 121 -15.96 17.55 7.53
C VAL A 121 -16.33 16.16 8.04
N GLU A 122 -17.41 16.06 8.83
CA GLU A 122 -18.09 14.81 9.18
C GLU A 122 -18.84 14.22 7.97
N CYS A 123 -18.31 14.43 6.78
CA CYS A 123 -18.84 14.05 5.50
C CYS A 123 -18.59 12.56 5.27
N LYS A 124 -19.60 11.83 4.82
CA LYS A 124 -19.49 10.41 4.47
C LYS A 124 -18.55 10.20 3.31
N PHE A 125 -18.05 8.98 3.13
CA PHE A 125 -17.16 8.68 2.00
C PHE A 125 -17.84 8.90 0.65
N GLU A 126 -19.10 8.57 0.54
CA GLU A 126 -19.91 8.78 -0.67
C GLU A 126 -19.91 10.25 -1.11
N ASP A 127 -20.19 11.15 -0.20
CA ASP A 127 -20.24 12.59 -0.49
C ASP A 127 -18.84 13.10 -0.94
N ARG A 128 -17.78 12.55 -0.34
CA ARG A 128 -16.41 12.93 -0.67
C ARG A 128 -15.99 12.44 -2.06
N ILE A 129 -16.34 11.21 -2.42
CA ILE A 129 -15.98 10.68 -3.74
C ILE A 129 -16.86 11.26 -4.84
N GLU A 130 -18.12 11.60 -4.55
CA GLU A 130 -18.99 12.34 -5.45
C GLU A 130 -18.39 13.72 -5.75
N PHE A 131 -17.98 14.46 -4.72
CA PHE A 131 -17.27 15.73 -4.90
C PHE A 131 -16.01 15.58 -5.78
N VAL A 132 -15.20 14.53 -5.57
CA VAL A 132 -14.02 14.28 -6.41
C VAL A 132 -14.43 14.07 -7.87
N ASN A 133 -15.45 13.25 -8.13
CA ASN A 133 -15.93 12.93 -9.48
C ASN A 133 -16.50 14.17 -10.21
N GLU A 134 -17.15 15.08 -9.48
CA GLU A 134 -17.76 16.28 -10.05
C GLU A 134 -16.78 17.45 -10.23
N SER A 135 -15.77 17.53 -9.36
CA SER A 135 -14.92 18.71 -9.25
C SER A 135 -13.52 18.53 -9.83
N LEU A 136 -12.99 17.31 -9.80
CA LEU A 136 -11.66 17.03 -10.30
C LEU A 136 -11.72 16.62 -11.77
N MET A 137 -11.16 17.44 -12.64
CA MET A 137 -11.06 17.11 -14.06
C MET A 137 -10.04 15.97 -14.26
N LEU A 138 -10.36 15.05 -15.15
CA LEU A 138 -9.41 14.08 -15.65
C LEU A 138 -8.49 14.77 -16.65
N LEU A 139 -7.21 14.73 -16.39
CA LEU A 139 -6.14 15.33 -17.18
C LEU A 139 -5.05 14.28 -17.43
N ASP A 140 -3.99 14.66 -18.10
CA ASP A 140 -2.93 13.71 -18.47
C ASP A 140 -2.26 13.07 -17.23
N TYR A 141 -2.12 13.85 -16.16
CA TYR A 141 -1.45 13.40 -14.92
C TYR A 141 -2.39 13.22 -13.74
N ILE A 142 -3.69 13.55 -13.89
CA ILE A 142 -4.68 13.47 -12.82
C ILE A 142 -5.73 12.43 -13.16
N HIS A 143 -5.85 11.43 -12.32
CA HIS A 143 -6.82 10.35 -12.45
C HIS A 143 -7.67 10.22 -11.18
N ILE A 144 -8.90 9.72 -11.33
CA ILE A 144 -9.75 9.36 -10.21
C ILE A 144 -9.79 7.84 -10.12
N VAL A 145 -9.60 7.30 -8.92
CA VAL A 145 -9.62 5.86 -8.69
C VAL A 145 -11.04 5.33 -8.75
N ASP A 146 -11.29 4.36 -9.64
CA ASP A 146 -12.59 3.71 -9.78
C ASP A 146 -13.13 3.23 -8.44
N THR A 147 -14.37 3.59 -8.15
CA THR A 147 -15.04 3.29 -6.88
C THR A 147 -16.36 2.60 -7.13
N TYR A 148 -16.51 1.39 -6.58
CA TYR A 148 -17.69 0.55 -6.75
C TYR A 148 -18.36 0.29 -5.41
N SER A 149 -19.69 0.35 -5.36
CA SER A 149 -20.45 -0.12 -4.20
C SER A 149 -20.53 -1.63 -4.21
N VAL A 150 -20.38 -2.28 -3.07
CA VAL A 150 -20.49 -3.74 -2.90
C VAL A 150 -21.46 -4.07 -1.77
N GLY A 151 -22.45 -4.92 -2.05
CA GLY A 151 -23.50 -5.30 -1.10
C GLY A 151 -23.29 -6.67 -0.44
N SER A 152 -22.27 -7.43 -0.85
CA SER A 152 -22.03 -8.78 -0.31
C SER A 152 -20.55 -9.16 -0.32
N ALA A 153 -20.20 -10.16 0.49
CA ALA A 153 -18.87 -10.75 0.49
C ALA A 153 -18.51 -11.40 -0.87
N LEU A 154 -19.50 -11.93 -1.56
CA LEU A 154 -19.31 -12.54 -2.88
C LEU A 154 -18.98 -11.48 -3.94
N GLU A 155 -19.72 -10.38 -3.97
CA GLU A 155 -19.42 -9.25 -4.87
C GLU A 155 -18.04 -8.66 -4.60
N ALA A 156 -17.70 -8.46 -3.33
CA ALA A 156 -16.38 -7.98 -2.94
C ALA A 156 -15.25 -8.94 -3.39
N LYS A 157 -15.47 -10.26 -3.30
CA LYS A 157 -14.52 -11.26 -3.78
C LYS A 157 -14.38 -11.24 -5.30
N ILE A 158 -15.48 -11.16 -6.02
CA ILE A 158 -15.49 -11.10 -7.51
C ILE A 158 -14.71 -9.85 -7.97
N LEU A 159 -15.02 -8.69 -7.40
CA LEU A 159 -14.34 -7.45 -7.75
C LEU A 159 -12.85 -7.46 -7.35
N HIS A 160 -12.52 -8.10 -6.23
CA HIS A 160 -11.13 -8.31 -5.84
C HIS A 160 -10.35 -9.15 -6.87
N GLN A 161 -10.92 -10.26 -7.32
CA GLN A 161 -10.30 -11.10 -8.35
C GLN A 161 -10.16 -10.33 -9.69
N LYS A 162 -11.16 -9.51 -10.05
CA LYS A 162 -11.05 -8.62 -11.20
C LYS A 162 -9.87 -7.64 -11.06
N ASN A 163 -9.71 -7.01 -9.90
CA ASN A 163 -8.59 -6.09 -9.65
C ASN A 163 -7.23 -6.81 -9.76
N LEU A 164 -7.11 -8.02 -9.22
CA LEU A 164 -5.89 -8.83 -9.37
C LEU A 164 -5.62 -9.19 -10.82
N ALA A 165 -6.64 -9.61 -11.58
CA ALA A 165 -6.50 -9.93 -13.00
C ALA A 165 -6.09 -8.72 -13.86
N LEU A 166 -6.46 -7.51 -13.44
CA LEU A 166 -6.01 -6.25 -14.04
C LEU A 166 -4.59 -5.84 -13.60
N GLY A 167 -3.93 -6.58 -12.69
CA GLY A 167 -2.57 -6.31 -12.23
C GLY A 167 -2.48 -5.32 -11.08
N TYR A 168 -3.57 -5.03 -10.38
CA TYR A 168 -3.51 -4.25 -9.13
C TYR A 168 -3.02 -5.10 -7.95
N GLU A 169 -2.43 -4.45 -6.95
CA GLU A 169 -1.92 -5.10 -5.73
C GLU A 169 -3.02 -5.83 -4.91
N GLY A 170 -4.27 -5.58 -5.21
CA GLY A 170 -5.44 -6.07 -4.51
C GLY A 170 -6.54 -5.04 -4.50
N SER A 171 -7.25 -4.93 -3.36
CA SER A 171 -8.37 -4.00 -3.23
C SER A 171 -8.36 -3.27 -1.89
N ILE A 172 -9.00 -2.12 -1.87
CA ILE A 172 -9.30 -1.34 -0.67
C ILE A 172 -10.82 -1.33 -0.48
N LEU A 173 -11.29 -1.75 0.69
CA LEU A 173 -12.68 -1.59 1.09
C LEU A 173 -12.80 -0.41 2.05
N ARG A 174 -13.86 0.38 1.85
CA ARG A 174 -14.20 1.58 2.65
C ARG A 174 -15.64 1.47 3.16
N THR A 175 -15.83 1.80 4.42
CA THR A 175 -17.17 2.06 4.96
C THR A 175 -17.59 3.49 4.64
N ASN A 176 -18.90 3.75 4.61
CA ASN A 176 -19.44 5.08 4.32
C ASN A 176 -19.39 6.01 5.55
N ASP A 177 -18.18 6.16 6.11
CA ASP A 177 -17.92 6.95 7.31
C ASP A 177 -17.06 8.18 7.00
N SER A 178 -16.96 9.08 7.98
CA SER A 178 -16.10 10.24 7.92
C SER A 178 -14.62 9.87 7.81
N TYR A 179 -13.79 10.77 7.26
CA TYR A 179 -12.37 10.56 7.08
C TYR A 179 -11.64 10.51 8.44
N ALA A 180 -10.93 9.41 8.72
CA ALA A 180 -10.14 9.25 9.94
C ALA A 180 -8.64 9.43 9.67
N CYS A 181 -8.03 10.49 10.23
CA CYS A 181 -6.58 10.77 10.11
C CYS A 181 -5.69 9.79 10.90
N LYS A 182 -6.13 8.57 11.10
CA LYS A 182 -5.44 7.50 11.83
C LYS A 182 -5.67 6.15 11.15
N ARG A 183 -5.09 5.09 11.70
CA ARG A 183 -5.44 3.72 11.32
C ARG A 183 -6.87 3.43 11.75
N SER A 184 -7.73 3.02 10.82
CA SER A 184 -9.15 2.81 11.06
C SER A 184 -9.66 1.55 10.37
N HIS A 185 -10.66 0.91 10.98
CA HIS A 185 -11.42 -0.16 10.34
C HIS A 185 -12.34 0.33 9.22
N ASN A 186 -12.53 1.66 9.09
CA ASN A 186 -13.25 2.27 7.99
C ASN A 186 -12.49 2.15 6.65
N LEU A 187 -11.22 1.78 6.71
CA LEU A 187 -10.39 1.47 5.55
C LEU A 187 -9.73 0.10 5.75
N ARG A 188 -9.97 -0.83 4.84
CA ARG A 188 -9.43 -2.20 4.92
C ARG A 188 -8.79 -2.60 3.62
N LYS A 189 -7.63 -3.24 3.71
CA LYS A 189 -6.92 -3.80 2.57
C LYS A 189 -7.26 -5.28 2.41
N PHE A 190 -7.63 -5.64 1.20
CA PHE A 190 -7.83 -7.00 0.74
C PHE A 190 -6.66 -7.35 -0.17
N LYS A 191 -5.80 -8.24 0.29
CA LYS A 191 -4.63 -8.74 -0.44
C LYS A 191 -4.59 -10.24 -0.28
N ASP A 192 -4.30 -10.93 -1.35
CA ASP A 192 -3.98 -12.34 -1.32
C ASP A 192 -2.49 -12.52 -1.04
N PHE A 193 -2.17 -13.55 -0.27
CA PHE A 193 -0.82 -14.01 -0.03
C PHE A 193 -0.73 -15.43 -0.53
N SER A 194 0.34 -15.73 -1.25
CA SER A 194 0.65 -17.08 -1.68
C SER A 194 1.51 -17.77 -0.64
N ASP A 195 1.35 -19.08 -0.51
CA ASP A 195 2.23 -19.95 0.27
C ASP A 195 3.24 -20.60 -0.68
N LYS A 196 4.49 -20.72 -0.25
CA LYS A 196 5.54 -21.50 -0.91
C LYS A 196 6.43 -22.14 0.14
N GLU A 197 7.24 -23.09 -0.24
CA GLU A 197 8.19 -23.75 0.63
C GLU A 197 9.62 -23.39 0.23
N ALA A 198 10.48 -23.36 1.23
CA ALA A 198 11.91 -23.14 1.06
C ALA A 198 12.70 -23.77 2.21
N THR A 199 13.96 -24.03 2.00
CA THR A 199 14.85 -24.56 3.02
C THR A 199 15.42 -23.43 3.88
N ILE A 200 15.46 -23.59 5.19
CA ILE A 200 16.11 -22.65 6.10
C ILE A 200 17.61 -22.90 6.03
N VAL A 201 18.38 -21.96 5.49
CA VAL A 201 19.83 -22.05 5.31
C VAL A 201 20.62 -21.21 6.31
N GLY A 202 19.94 -20.36 7.06
CA GLY A 202 20.59 -19.51 8.06
C GLY A 202 19.58 -18.66 8.84
N TYR A 203 20.08 -17.73 9.63
CA TYR A 203 19.27 -16.80 10.42
C TYR A 203 20.00 -15.50 10.71
N LEU A 204 19.26 -14.51 11.17
CA LEU A 204 19.78 -13.29 11.77
C LEU A 204 19.07 -13.01 13.09
N ASP A 205 19.84 -12.53 14.07
CA ASP A 205 19.33 -12.12 15.38
C ASP A 205 18.43 -10.90 15.29
N GLY A 206 17.53 -10.75 16.25
CA GLY A 206 16.76 -9.55 16.46
C GLY A 206 17.66 -8.39 16.92
N LYS A 207 17.27 -7.16 16.56
CA LYS A 207 18.02 -5.94 16.93
C LYS A 207 17.18 -5.02 17.81
N GLY A 208 17.85 -4.25 18.67
CA GLY A 208 17.21 -3.28 19.56
C GLY A 208 16.23 -3.95 20.52
N LYS A 209 14.95 -3.58 20.49
CA LYS A 209 13.91 -4.17 21.36
C LYS A 209 13.70 -5.67 21.18
N ARG A 210 14.24 -6.25 20.10
CA ARG A 210 14.14 -7.70 19.78
C ARG A 210 15.48 -8.45 20.01
N GLU A 211 16.44 -7.84 20.69
CA GLU A 211 17.70 -8.48 21.07
C GLU A 211 17.43 -9.74 21.92
N GLY A 212 18.18 -10.81 21.68
CA GLY A 212 17.94 -12.11 22.29
C GLY A 212 16.78 -12.92 21.71
N THR A 213 16.22 -12.51 20.56
CA THR A 213 15.19 -13.25 19.84
C THR A 213 15.57 -13.45 18.38
N LEU A 214 14.92 -14.39 17.69
CA LEU A 214 15.07 -14.56 16.25
C LEU A 214 14.57 -13.30 15.51
N GLY A 215 15.43 -12.70 14.72
CA GLY A 215 15.10 -11.58 13.84
C GLY A 215 14.42 -12.05 12.56
N LYS A 216 15.09 -12.95 11.83
CA LYS A 216 14.57 -13.62 10.63
C LYS A 216 15.35 -14.86 10.28
N PHE A 217 14.72 -15.82 9.64
CA PHE A 217 15.40 -16.89 8.91
C PHE A 217 15.98 -16.37 7.60
N ILE A 218 17.07 -16.95 7.15
CA ILE A 218 17.51 -16.89 5.75
C ILE A 218 17.04 -18.19 5.13
N MET A 219 16.21 -18.07 4.08
CA MET A 219 15.63 -19.22 3.40
C MET A 219 16.09 -19.23 1.95
N GLN A 220 16.23 -20.42 1.37
CA GLN A 220 16.56 -20.65 -0.02
C GLN A 220 15.47 -21.48 -0.68
N ASP A 221 14.92 -20.98 -1.78
CA ASP A 221 13.91 -21.71 -2.56
C ASP A 221 14.56 -22.74 -3.51
N ASP A 222 13.72 -23.52 -4.20
CA ASP A 222 14.17 -24.58 -5.10
C ASP A 222 14.88 -24.05 -6.37
N GLU A 223 14.79 -22.74 -6.60
CA GLU A 223 15.48 -22.04 -7.69
C GLU A 223 16.84 -21.46 -7.22
N GLY A 224 17.22 -21.70 -5.95
CA GLY A 224 18.45 -21.20 -5.35
C GLY A 224 18.39 -19.75 -4.89
N VAL A 225 17.23 -19.12 -4.90
CA VAL A 225 17.06 -17.71 -4.46
C VAL A 225 17.06 -17.63 -2.95
N GLU A 226 18.03 -16.93 -2.38
CA GLU A 226 18.08 -16.64 -0.94
C GLU A 226 17.31 -15.38 -0.59
N PHE A 227 16.57 -15.44 0.52
CA PHE A 227 15.80 -14.31 1.03
C PHE A 227 15.63 -14.34 2.54
N GLY A 228 15.48 -13.16 3.13
CA GLY A 228 15.21 -13.03 4.57
C GLY A 228 13.72 -13.19 4.87
N CYS A 229 13.35 -14.13 5.73
CA CYS A 229 11.98 -14.49 6.08
C CYS A 229 11.74 -14.34 7.58
N PRO A 230 11.24 -13.20 8.07
CA PRO A 230 10.93 -13.03 9.48
C PRO A 230 9.74 -13.91 9.89
N PRO A 231 9.66 -14.34 11.17
CA PRO A 231 8.50 -15.05 11.69
C PRO A 231 7.20 -14.28 11.48
N GLY A 232 6.16 -14.98 11.05
CA GLY A 232 4.85 -14.43 10.77
C GLY A 232 4.08 -14.00 12.02
N LYS A 233 2.82 -13.59 11.83
CA LYS A 233 1.92 -13.29 12.95
C LYS A 233 1.57 -14.58 13.69
N GLY A 234 1.58 -14.53 15.01
CA GLY A 234 1.30 -15.68 15.88
C GLY A 234 2.45 -16.04 16.79
N TYR A 235 3.67 -15.63 16.46
CA TYR A 235 4.84 -15.81 17.30
C TYR A 235 5.02 -14.60 18.23
N ASN A 236 5.02 -14.84 19.55
CA ASN A 236 5.32 -13.84 20.56
C ASN A 236 6.82 -13.78 20.89
N TYR A 237 7.24 -12.88 21.74
CA TYR A 237 8.66 -12.73 22.12
C TYR A 237 9.29 -14.00 22.69
N LYS A 238 8.54 -14.76 23.50
CA LYS A 238 9.00 -16.01 24.10
C LYS A 238 9.19 -17.09 23.03
N ASP A 239 8.28 -17.14 22.06
CA ASP A 239 8.40 -18.07 20.92
C ASP A 239 9.66 -17.75 20.09
N LEU A 240 9.90 -16.47 19.83
CA LEU A 240 11.08 -16.03 19.06
C LEU A 240 12.41 -16.26 19.81
N ALA A 241 12.43 -16.14 21.13
CA ALA A 241 13.58 -16.46 21.94
C ALA A 241 13.83 -17.98 21.95
N ASN A 242 12.78 -18.78 22.07
CA ASN A 242 12.86 -20.23 21.95
C ASN A 242 13.37 -20.68 20.58
N MET A 243 12.87 -20.09 19.49
CA MET A 243 13.36 -20.35 18.13
C MET A 243 14.86 -20.07 17.99
N LEU A 244 15.33 -18.98 18.58
CA LEU A 244 16.76 -18.63 18.56
C LEU A 244 17.59 -19.63 19.38
N SER A 245 17.14 -19.97 20.56
CA SER A 245 17.83 -20.92 21.44
C SER A 245 17.95 -22.33 20.82
N ASN A 246 16.95 -22.71 20.03
CA ASN A 246 16.92 -24.01 19.33
C ASN A 246 17.14 -23.87 17.82
N ILE A 247 17.92 -22.89 17.41
CA ILE A 247 18.05 -22.54 15.99
C ILE A 247 18.60 -23.68 15.12
N HIS A 248 19.42 -24.55 15.71
CA HIS A 248 19.97 -25.72 15.03
C HIS A 248 18.90 -26.73 14.58
N ASP A 249 17.76 -26.78 15.27
CA ASP A 249 16.63 -27.64 14.90
C ASP A 249 15.88 -27.12 13.67
N TYR A 250 16.12 -25.86 13.29
CA TYR A 250 15.50 -25.21 12.12
C TYR A 250 16.39 -25.23 10.89
N ILE A 251 17.70 -25.12 11.07
CA ILE A 251 18.63 -25.09 9.94
C ILE A 251 18.58 -26.40 9.16
N GLY A 252 18.48 -26.31 7.84
CA GLY A 252 18.31 -27.44 6.93
C GLY A 252 16.87 -27.94 6.79
N GLN A 253 15.94 -27.48 7.62
CA GLN A 253 14.54 -27.89 7.53
C GLN A 253 13.80 -27.15 6.42
N ARG A 254 12.84 -27.87 5.78
CA ARG A 254 11.85 -27.25 4.88
C ARG A 254 10.79 -26.52 5.72
N ALA A 255 10.44 -25.32 5.27
CA ALA A 255 9.43 -24.52 5.92
C ALA A 255 8.48 -23.87 4.90
N THR A 256 7.21 -23.76 5.29
CA THR A 256 6.23 -22.97 4.56
C THR A 256 6.37 -21.52 4.94
N PHE A 257 6.37 -20.65 3.95
CA PHE A 257 6.28 -19.21 4.14
C PHE A 257 5.17 -18.60 3.27
N THR A 258 4.61 -17.48 3.73
CA THR A 258 3.69 -16.69 2.93
C THR A 258 4.45 -15.55 2.29
N TYR A 259 4.08 -15.16 1.08
CA TYR A 259 4.61 -13.98 0.41
C TYR A 259 3.54 -13.28 -0.41
N PHE A 260 3.79 -12.04 -0.78
CA PHE A 260 2.84 -11.26 -1.56
C PHE A 260 3.05 -11.50 -3.06
N GLU A 261 4.27 -11.28 -3.56
CA GLU A 261 4.64 -11.47 -4.95
C GLU A 261 6.16 -11.66 -5.08
N ARG A 262 6.66 -11.97 -6.26
CA ARG A 262 8.09 -11.95 -6.56
C ARG A 262 8.52 -10.55 -7.02
N THR A 263 9.72 -10.14 -6.64
CA THR A 263 10.39 -8.95 -7.16
C THR A 263 10.96 -9.24 -8.55
N LYS A 264 11.29 -8.19 -9.32
CA LYS A 264 12.00 -8.35 -10.59
C LYS A 264 13.34 -9.09 -10.47
N ALA A 265 14.00 -8.97 -9.32
CA ALA A 265 15.22 -9.69 -9.01
C ALA A 265 14.98 -11.16 -8.61
N GLY A 266 13.73 -11.66 -8.74
CA GLY A 266 13.35 -13.03 -8.42
C GLY A 266 13.15 -13.33 -6.93
N SER A 267 13.41 -12.36 -6.02
CA SER A 267 13.19 -12.51 -4.58
C SER A 267 11.71 -12.35 -4.20
N TYR A 268 11.38 -12.43 -2.92
CA TYR A 268 10.01 -12.39 -2.40
C TYR A 268 9.70 -11.07 -1.70
N ARG A 269 8.53 -10.49 -1.99
CA ARG A 269 8.01 -9.32 -1.26
C ARG A 269 7.24 -9.76 -0.02
N HIS A 270 7.58 -9.17 1.12
CA HIS A 270 6.97 -9.43 2.41
C HIS A 270 6.88 -10.92 2.79
N PRO A 271 7.97 -11.71 2.63
CA PRO A 271 7.95 -13.10 3.04
C PRO A 271 7.80 -13.19 4.57
N LEU A 272 6.99 -14.12 5.03
CA LEU A 272 6.76 -14.41 6.45
C LEU A 272 6.77 -15.91 6.69
N PHE A 273 7.65 -16.37 7.57
CA PHE A 273 7.68 -17.76 8.02
C PHE A 273 6.34 -18.13 8.67
N LYS A 274 5.81 -19.29 8.29
CA LYS A 274 4.53 -19.81 8.76
C LYS A 274 4.71 -21.00 9.69
N THR A 275 5.42 -22.03 9.24
CA THR A 275 5.66 -23.25 10.00
C THR A 275 6.74 -24.11 9.34
N LEU A 276 7.39 -24.99 10.12
CA LEU A 276 8.17 -26.07 9.55
C LEU A 276 7.26 -27.09 8.83
N ARG A 277 7.81 -27.73 7.81
CA ARG A 277 7.16 -28.85 7.13
C ARG A 277 7.67 -30.14 7.75
N ASN A 278 6.88 -30.70 8.63
CA ASN A 278 7.11 -32.05 9.13
C ASN A 278 6.34 -32.98 8.20
N TYR A 279 7.04 -33.53 7.22
CA TYR A 279 6.52 -34.68 6.52
C TYR A 279 6.91 -35.94 7.31
N GLU A 280 5.93 -36.70 7.71
CA GLU A 280 6.10 -38.08 8.11
C GLU A 280 6.44 -38.95 6.88
#